data_2782f3c2e02ebf25bbadffc007a846cd
#
_entry.id   2782f3c2e02ebf25bbadffc007a846cd
#
_cell.length_a   1.000
_cell.length_b   1.000
_cell.length_c   1.000
_cell.angle_alpha   90.00
_cell.angle_beta   90.00
_cell.angle_gamma   90.00
#
_symmetry.space_group_name_H-M   'P 1'
#
loop_
_entity.id
_entity.type
_entity.pdbx_description
1 polymer ?
#
loop_
_entity_poly.entity_id
_entity_poly.type
_entity_poly.pdbx_seq_one_letter_code
_entity_poly.pdbx_strand_id
1 'polypeptide(L)'
;MIMGFHTNWSTSSNRSANDMKDWAKVLAYHAGLTDANIWLIDSDEKVSGYSGTLPRAIGRKDGSQFNESSEWSSMPDDVISYAAVVNMSALASAGTPLVWTKGLSTNGEWSETSPWQGEGGHIAFMDGHVEFFENLNDDENKLQPGSAASSNSSTSNISVAIKTSSTTDYL
;
A
#
# COMPACT_ATOMS: atom_id res chain seq x y z
N MET A 1 6.96 11.68 13.95
CA MET A 1 6.82 10.38 14.62
C MET A 1 6.74 9.34 13.52
N ILE A 2 7.85 8.71 13.21
CA ILE A 2 7.93 7.77 12.11
C ILE A 2 7.43 6.45 12.67
N MET A 3 6.28 6.03 12.22
CA MET A 3 5.80 4.70 12.52
C MET A 3 6.67 3.69 11.79
N GLY A 4 7.67 3.16 12.48
CA GLY A 4 8.07 1.82 12.13
C GLY A 4 6.80 1.00 12.25
N PHE A 5 6.31 0.48 11.14
CA PHE A 5 5.10 -0.33 11.11
C PHE A 5 5.36 -1.66 11.81
N HIS A 6 5.54 -1.58 13.12
CA HIS A 6 5.37 -2.71 13.99
C HIS A 6 3.86 -2.84 14.22
N THR A 7 3.30 -3.76 13.51
CA THR A 7 1.89 -4.12 13.50
C THR A 7 1.46 -4.78 14.80
N ASN A 8 1.66 -4.10 15.89
CA ASN A 8 1.21 -4.56 17.19
C ASN A 8 -0.09 -3.84 17.54
N TRP A 9 -1.22 -4.35 17.09
CA TRP A 9 -2.53 -3.86 17.54
C TRP A 9 -3.08 -4.61 18.74
N SER A 10 -2.36 -5.62 19.25
CA SER A 10 -2.68 -6.23 20.53
C SER A 10 -1.41 -6.36 21.35
N THR A 11 -1.54 -6.14 22.65
CA THR A 11 -0.45 -6.27 23.62
C THR A 11 0.15 -7.68 23.72
N SER A 12 -0.39 -8.65 22.98
CA SER A 12 -0.03 -10.07 23.09
C SER A 12 0.50 -10.74 21.82
N SER A 13 0.56 -10.04 20.68
CA SER A 13 1.13 -10.62 19.46
C SER A 13 1.76 -9.57 18.55
N ASN A 14 3.03 -9.75 18.23
CA ASN A 14 3.66 -9.06 17.11
C ASN A 14 2.98 -9.55 15.83
N ARG A 15 2.09 -8.75 15.26
CA ARG A 15 1.51 -9.02 13.95
C ARG A 15 2.22 -8.18 12.92
N SER A 16 2.85 -8.83 11.98
CA SER A 16 3.29 -8.21 10.74
C SER A 16 2.08 -8.07 9.83
N ALA A 17 1.98 -7.01 9.04
CA ALA A 17 1.04 -6.98 7.94
C ALA A 17 1.49 -8.05 6.95
N ASN A 18 0.63 -9.03 6.68
CA ASN A 18 0.90 -10.10 5.74
C ASN A 18 0.18 -9.85 4.41
N ASP A 19 -0.80 -8.97 4.42
CA ASP A 19 -1.61 -8.56 3.28
C ASP A 19 -2.06 -7.10 3.44
N MET A 20 -2.66 -6.55 2.40
CA MET A 20 -3.16 -5.17 2.40
C MET A 20 -4.30 -4.94 3.39
N LYS A 21 -5.10 -5.95 3.70
CA LYS A 21 -6.15 -5.85 4.74
C LYS A 21 -5.53 -5.66 6.11
N ASP A 22 -4.47 -6.39 6.42
CA ASP A 22 -3.72 -6.21 7.66
C ASP A 22 -3.11 -4.82 7.74
N TRP A 23 -2.52 -4.33 6.65
CA TRP A 23 -1.94 -2.99 6.57
C TRP A 23 -2.98 -1.90 6.83
N ALA A 24 -4.15 -1.99 6.19
CA ALA A 24 -5.27 -1.08 6.40
C ALA A 24 -5.80 -1.13 7.85
N LYS A 25 -5.88 -2.32 8.46
CA LYS A 25 -6.27 -2.48 9.88
C LYS A 25 -5.30 -1.80 10.84
N VAL A 26 -3.99 -1.83 10.54
CA VAL A 26 -2.99 -1.10 11.34
C VAL A 26 -3.30 0.40 11.37
N LEU A 27 -3.60 0.98 10.21
CA LEU A 27 -3.95 2.40 10.12
C LEU A 27 -5.30 2.70 10.78
N ALA A 28 -6.27 1.81 10.64
CA ALA A 28 -7.56 1.95 11.32
C ALA A 28 -7.40 1.94 12.85
N TYR A 29 -6.57 1.05 13.37
CA TYR A 29 -6.34 0.94 14.81
C TYR A 29 -5.54 2.11 15.41
N HIS A 30 -4.42 2.49 14.74
CA HIS A 30 -3.49 3.47 15.29
C HIS A 30 -3.79 4.91 14.87
N ALA A 31 -4.28 5.11 13.65
CA ALA A 31 -4.54 6.43 13.08
C ALA A 31 -6.03 6.78 12.95
N GLY A 32 -6.93 5.84 13.29
CA GLY A 32 -8.37 6.07 13.17
C GLY A 32 -8.90 6.05 11.72
N LEU A 33 -8.13 5.54 10.77
CA LEU A 33 -8.49 5.49 9.36
C LEU A 33 -9.43 4.31 9.09
N THR A 34 -10.66 4.40 9.61
CA THR A 34 -11.62 3.29 9.64
C THR A 34 -12.55 3.21 8.42
N ASP A 35 -12.59 4.23 7.56
CA ASP A 35 -13.39 4.21 6.33
C ASP A 35 -12.79 3.21 5.33
N ALA A 36 -13.58 2.21 4.94
CA ALA A 36 -13.14 1.19 4.01
C ALA A 36 -13.13 1.68 2.54
N ASN A 37 -13.96 2.67 2.20
CA ASN A 37 -14.07 3.16 0.82
C ASN A 37 -12.75 3.73 0.28
N ILE A 38 -11.88 4.25 1.16
CA ILE A 38 -10.59 4.80 0.74
C ILE A 38 -9.64 3.76 0.13
N TRP A 39 -9.90 2.48 0.39
CA TRP A 39 -9.10 1.35 -0.10
C TRP A 39 -9.65 0.72 -1.38
N LEU A 40 -10.80 1.19 -1.84
CA LEU A 40 -11.55 0.63 -2.95
C LEU A 40 -11.71 1.69 -4.05
N ILE A 41 -11.27 1.38 -5.24
CA ILE A 41 -11.43 2.26 -6.42
C ILE A 41 -12.53 1.66 -7.30
N ASP A 42 -13.58 2.42 -7.57
CA ASP A 42 -14.75 1.92 -8.30
C ASP A 42 -14.44 1.39 -9.70
N SER A 43 -13.41 1.93 -10.35
CA SER A 43 -12.96 1.47 -11.68
C SER A 43 -12.14 0.17 -11.64
N ASP A 44 -11.75 -0.30 -10.45
CA ASP A 44 -11.07 -1.58 -10.29
C ASP A 44 -12.05 -2.74 -10.57
N GLU A 45 -11.71 -3.61 -11.52
CA GLU A 45 -12.54 -4.75 -11.88
C GLU A 45 -12.82 -5.70 -10.71
N LYS A 46 -11.89 -5.80 -9.76
CA LYS A 46 -12.09 -6.60 -8.55
C LYS A 46 -13.10 -5.98 -7.59
N VAL A 47 -13.16 -4.66 -7.54
CA VAL A 47 -14.17 -3.93 -6.75
C VAL A 47 -15.52 -3.99 -7.43
N SER A 48 -15.60 -3.61 -8.71
CA SER A 48 -16.85 -3.57 -9.49
C SER A 48 -17.46 -4.95 -9.71
N GLY A 49 -16.64 -6.00 -9.82
CA GLY A 49 -17.05 -7.39 -9.98
C GLY A 49 -17.28 -8.16 -8.68
N TYR A 50 -17.07 -7.54 -7.52
CA TYR A 50 -17.23 -8.22 -6.24
C TYR A 50 -18.72 -8.52 -5.97
N SER A 51 -19.05 -9.80 -5.82
CA SER A 51 -20.44 -10.26 -5.61
C SER A 51 -20.94 -10.12 -4.18
N GLY A 52 -20.03 -9.86 -3.22
CA GLY A 52 -20.38 -9.63 -1.81
C GLY A 52 -20.78 -8.17 -1.55
N THR A 53 -21.05 -7.85 -0.29
CA THR A 53 -21.28 -6.47 0.12
C THR A 53 -19.95 -5.77 0.37
N LEU A 54 -19.69 -4.67 -0.34
CA LEU A 54 -18.50 -3.85 -0.08
C LEU A 54 -18.58 -3.23 1.34
N PRO A 55 -17.49 -3.30 2.11
CA PRO A 55 -17.46 -2.76 3.45
C PRO A 55 -17.50 -1.23 3.43
N ARG A 56 -18.26 -0.62 4.35
CA ARG A 56 -18.22 0.83 4.60
C ARG A 56 -17.17 1.20 5.64
N ALA A 57 -16.82 0.25 6.50
CA ALA A 57 -15.82 0.45 7.53
C ALA A 57 -14.95 -0.79 7.66
N ILE A 58 -13.66 -0.60 7.94
CA ILE A 58 -12.74 -1.69 8.26
C ILE A 58 -13.17 -2.37 9.56
N GLY A 59 -13.52 -1.57 10.55
CA GLY A 59 -13.90 -2.04 11.87
C GLY A 59 -13.87 -0.91 12.90
N ARG A 60 -13.91 -1.30 14.17
CA ARG A 60 -13.91 -0.35 15.29
C ARG A 60 -12.92 -0.79 16.38
N LYS A 61 -12.15 0.18 16.86
CA LYS A 61 -11.34 0.01 18.06
C LYS A 61 -12.21 0.01 19.31
N ASP A 62 -11.97 -0.98 20.18
CA ASP A 62 -12.60 -1.10 21.50
C ASP A 62 -11.49 -1.42 22.53
N GLY A 63 -11.07 -0.39 23.27
CA GLY A 63 -9.92 -0.48 24.15
C GLY A 63 -8.63 -0.86 23.39
N SER A 64 -8.06 -2.01 23.73
CA SER A 64 -6.86 -2.57 23.06
C SER A 64 -7.21 -3.57 21.93
N GLN A 65 -8.50 -3.82 21.69
CA GLN A 65 -8.96 -4.73 20.64
C GLN A 65 -9.39 -3.95 19.40
N PHE A 66 -9.33 -4.60 18.24
CA PHE A 66 -9.92 -4.11 17.01
C PHE A 66 -10.93 -5.13 16.48
N ASN A 67 -12.18 -4.71 16.45
CA ASN A 67 -13.29 -5.54 15.97
C ASN A 67 -13.53 -5.21 14.50
N GLU A 68 -13.16 -6.12 13.61
CA GLU A 68 -13.39 -5.97 12.16
C GLU A 68 -14.90 -6.04 11.87
N SER A 69 -15.34 -5.30 10.84
CA SER A 69 -16.68 -5.50 10.30
C SER A 69 -16.78 -6.86 9.58
N SER A 70 -17.96 -7.44 9.53
CA SER A 70 -18.20 -8.71 8.85
C SER A 70 -17.89 -8.63 7.35
N GLU A 71 -18.26 -7.51 6.74
CA GLU A 71 -18.03 -7.23 5.32
C GLU A 71 -16.52 -7.13 5.00
N TRP A 72 -15.76 -6.40 5.85
CA TRP A 72 -14.32 -6.31 5.68
C TRP A 72 -13.65 -7.68 5.87
N SER A 73 -14.03 -8.39 6.90
CA SER A 73 -13.46 -9.71 7.21
C SER A 73 -13.70 -10.73 6.10
N SER A 74 -14.89 -10.71 5.46
CA SER A 74 -15.25 -11.63 4.38
C SER A 74 -14.75 -11.25 3.00
N MET A 75 -14.37 -9.97 2.80
CA MET A 75 -13.87 -9.48 1.51
C MET A 75 -12.48 -10.08 1.21
N PRO A 76 -12.22 -10.61 0.01
CA PRO A 76 -10.91 -11.04 -0.41
C PRO A 76 -9.89 -9.89 -0.43
N ASP A 77 -8.62 -10.17 -0.18
CA ASP A 77 -7.56 -9.17 -0.17
C ASP A 77 -7.35 -8.51 -1.55
N ASP A 78 -7.49 -9.27 -2.63
CA ASP A 78 -7.33 -8.80 -4.01
C ASP A 78 -8.39 -7.79 -4.47
N VAL A 79 -9.44 -7.56 -3.67
CA VAL A 79 -10.42 -6.47 -3.89
C VAL A 79 -9.84 -5.12 -3.47
N ILE A 80 -8.82 -5.06 -2.60
CA ILE A 80 -8.14 -3.81 -2.27
C ILE A 80 -7.38 -3.29 -3.50
N SER A 81 -7.54 -2.00 -3.79
CA SER A 81 -7.03 -1.38 -5.01
C SER A 81 -5.61 -0.83 -4.90
N TYR A 82 -4.91 -1.14 -3.80
CA TYR A 82 -3.58 -0.60 -3.50
C TYR A 82 -2.59 -1.68 -3.11
N ALA A 83 -1.31 -1.34 -3.27
CA ALA A 83 -0.17 -2.03 -2.69
C ALA A 83 0.57 -1.07 -1.74
N ALA A 84 1.24 -1.59 -0.73
CA ALA A 84 1.96 -0.79 0.24
C ALA A 84 3.28 -1.43 0.63
N VAL A 85 4.24 -0.58 0.98
CA VAL A 85 5.53 -1.03 1.48
C VAL A 85 5.43 -1.53 2.91
N VAL A 86 6.21 -2.58 3.21
CA VAL A 86 6.39 -3.12 4.56
C VAL A 86 7.86 -3.08 4.97
N ASN A 87 8.12 -3.04 6.27
CA ASN A 87 9.48 -2.99 6.84
C ASN A 87 10.34 -1.83 6.33
N MET A 88 9.70 -0.70 6.00
CA MET A 88 10.43 0.50 5.59
C MET A 88 11.28 1.05 6.74
N SER A 89 12.47 1.53 6.42
CA SER A 89 13.31 2.25 7.37
C SER A 89 12.66 3.55 7.80
N ALA A 90 12.75 3.86 9.10
CA ALA A 90 12.35 5.16 9.63
C ALA A 90 13.16 6.34 9.07
N LEU A 91 14.30 6.06 8.43
CA LEU A 91 15.19 7.04 7.80
C LEU A 91 15.03 7.07 6.27
N ALA A 92 13.95 6.51 5.73
CA ALA A 92 13.63 6.59 4.31
C ALA A 92 13.55 8.06 3.85
N SER A 93 14.02 8.34 2.63
CA SER A 93 13.95 9.69 2.07
C SER A 93 12.50 10.12 1.80
N ALA A 94 12.28 11.42 1.74
CA ALA A 94 10.97 12.02 1.44
C ALA A 94 10.34 11.48 0.15
N GLY A 95 11.14 11.27 -0.89
CA GLY A 95 10.71 10.73 -2.18
C GLY A 95 10.61 9.19 -2.24
N THR A 96 10.65 8.47 -1.10
CA THR A 96 10.46 7.02 -1.12
C THR A 96 8.97 6.68 -1.25
N PRO A 97 8.56 5.84 -2.22
CA PRO A 97 7.18 5.38 -2.34
C PRO A 97 6.70 4.65 -1.08
N LEU A 98 5.47 4.91 -0.67
CA LEU A 98 4.85 4.33 0.52
C LEU A 98 3.66 3.44 0.18
N VAL A 99 2.77 3.94 -0.68
CA VAL A 99 1.55 3.25 -1.15
C VAL A 99 1.37 3.59 -2.61
N TRP A 100 0.92 2.66 -3.41
CA TRP A 100 0.56 2.91 -4.81
C TRP A 100 -0.62 2.08 -5.25
N THR A 101 -1.22 2.45 -6.38
CA THR A 101 -2.29 1.68 -6.99
C THR A 101 -1.78 0.31 -7.41
N LYS A 102 -2.50 -0.76 -7.08
CA LYS A 102 -2.10 -2.12 -7.43
C LYS A 102 -1.91 -2.32 -8.93
N GLY A 103 -1.14 -3.35 -9.29
CA GLY A 103 -0.88 -3.72 -10.68
C GLY A 103 0.40 -3.12 -11.26
N LEU A 104 1.14 -2.31 -10.50
CA LEU A 104 2.47 -1.85 -10.90
C LEU A 104 3.45 -3.01 -10.86
N SER A 105 4.04 -3.30 -12.01
CA SER A 105 5.03 -4.36 -12.18
C SER A 105 6.46 -3.84 -11.92
N THR A 106 7.41 -4.74 -11.77
CA THR A 106 8.82 -4.40 -11.55
C THR A 106 9.51 -3.80 -12.78
N ASN A 107 8.88 -3.87 -13.95
CA ASN A 107 9.36 -3.19 -15.16
C ASN A 107 8.83 -1.74 -15.28
N GLY A 108 8.02 -1.27 -14.35
CA GLY A 108 7.54 0.10 -14.29
C GLY A 108 6.24 0.37 -15.03
N GLU A 109 5.51 -0.67 -15.42
CA GLU A 109 4.22 -0.57 -16.11
C GLU A 109 3.09 -1.07 -15.23
N TRP A 110 1.92 -0.45 -15.32
CA TRP A 110 0.69 -0.97 -14.73
C TRP A 110 0.07 -2.01 -15.63
N SER A 111 -0.44 -3.07 -15.04
CA SER A 111 -1.15 -4.13 -15.76
C SER A 111 -2.55 -3.65 -16.20
N GLU A 112 -3.10 -4.30 -17.24
CA GLU A 112 -4.48 -4.08 -17.68
C GLU A 112 -5.52 -4.38 -16.57
N THR A 113 -5.15 -5.17 -15.56
CA THR A 113 -5.99 -5.46 -14.38
C THR A 113 -5.84 -4.44 -13.26
N SER A 114 -5.05 -3.39 -13.45
CA SER A 114 -4.96 -2.27 -12.50
C SER A 114 -6.25 -1.43 -12.54
N PRO A 115 -6.55 -0.63 -11.50
CA PRO A 115 -7.76 0.20 -11.45
C PRO A 115 -7.97 1.13 -12.66
N TRP A 116 -6.91 1.52 -13.34
CA TRP A 116 -6.97 2.33 -14.58
C TRP A 116 -6.58 1.55 -15.83
N GLN A 117 -6.75 0.21 -15.82
CA GLN A 117 -6.63 -0.66 -17.00
C GLN A 117 -5.31 -0.47 -17.76
N GLY A 118 -4.22 -0.30 -17.04
CA GLY A 118 -2.89 -0.13 -17.61
C GLY A 118 -2.51 1.31 -18.00
N GLU A 119 -3.44 2.26 -17.92
CA GLU A 119 -3.16 3.67 -18.27
C GLU A 119 -2.27 4.40 -17.26
N GLY A 120 -1.97 3.76 -16.13
CA GLY A 120 -1.13 4.34 -15.09
C GLY A 120 -1.65 4.07 -13.68
N GLY A 121 -1.12 4.83 -12.72
CA GLY A 121 -1.54 4.76 -11.33
C GLY A 121 -0.93 5.84 -10.47
N HIS A 122 -1.47 5.99 -9.26
CA HIS A 122 -0.97 6.93 -8.29
C HIS A 122 0.08 6.29 -7.38
N ILE A 123 1.08 7.07 -7.02
CA ILE A 123 2.07 6.73 -5.99
C ILE A 123 2.03 7.82 -4.93
N ALA A 124 1.85 7.41 -3.68
CA ALA A 124 2.00 8.26 -2.51
C ALA A 124 3.40 8.06 -1.90
N PHE A 125 4.05 9.14 -1.54
CA PHE A 125 5.43 9.17 -1.05
C PHE A 125 5.51 9.51 0.44
N MET A 126 6.69 9.30 1.03
CA MET A 126 6.93 9.48 2.47
C MET A 126 6.70 10.91 2.97
N ASP A 127 6.85 11.92 2.14
CA ASP A 127 6.57 13.33 2.47
C ASP A 127 5.07 13.70 2.36
N GLY A 128 4.24 12.75 1.90
CA GLY A 128 2.80 12.91 1.78
C GLY A 128 2.31 13.43 0.43
N HIS A 129 3.22 13.73 -0.53
CA HIS A 129 2.73 14.05 -1.87
C HIS A 129 2.23 12.79 -2.59
N VAL A 130 1.32 12.98 -3.54
CA VAL A 130 0.76 11.93 -4.39
C VAL A 130 0.87 12.41 -5.83
N GLU A 131 1.36 11.54 -6.70
CA GLU A 131 1.55 11.83 -8.12
C GLU A 131 0.98 10.69 -8.96
N PHE A 132 0.46 11.02 -10.14
CA PHE A 132 0.00 10.05 -11.13
C PHE A 132 1.11 9.81 -12.16
N PHE A 133 1.40 8.56 -12.44
CA PHE A 133 2.37 8.13 -13.44
C PHE A 133 1.67 7.24 -14.47
N GLU A 134 1.82 7.56 -15.76
CA GLU A 134 1.38 6.65 -16.84
C GLU A 134 2.24 5.38 -16.85
N ASN A 135 3.54 5.55 -16.65
CA ASN A 135 4.52 4.48 -16.47
C ASN A 135 5.77 5.04 -15.76
N LEU A 136 6.67 4.18 -15.33
CA LEU A 136 7.96 4.56 -14.74
C LEU A 136 9.15 4.34 -15.70
N ASN A 137 8.90 4.01 -16.97
CA ASN A 137 9.95 3.71 -17.95
C ASN A 137 10.56 4.96 -18.57
N ASP A 138 9.79 6.04 -18.67
CA ASP A 138 10.26 7.31 -19.17
C ASP A 138 11.25 7.93 -18.20
N ASP A 139 12.33 8.54 -18.71
CA ASP A 139 13.41 9.08 -17.89
C ASP A 139 12.92 10.14 -16.88
N GLU A 140 11.86 10.88 -17.21
CA GLU A 140 11.26 11.89 -16.36
C GLU A 140 10.42 11.28 -15.21
N ASN A 141 9.95 10.04 -15.39
CA ASN A 141 9.06 9.34 -14.45
C ASN A 141 9.81 8.37 -13.53
N LYS A 142 11.11 8.18 -13.72
CA LYS A 142 11.90 7.26 -12.91
C LYS A 142 12.01 7.70 -11.46
N LEU A 143 11.84 6.74 -10.59
CA LEU A 143 11.92 6.91 -9.14
C LEU A 143 13.39 6.96 -8.68
N GLN A 144 13.61 7.57 -7.53
CA GLN A 144 14.90 7.48 -6.85
C GLN A 144 15.03 6.10 -6.17
N PRO A 145 16.21 5.46 -6.23
CA PRO A 145 16.43 4.20 -5.53
C PRO A 145 16.40 4.41 -4.02
N GLY A 146 15.91 3.42 -3.30
CA GLY A 146 15.95 3.42 -1.85
C GLY A 146 17.39 3.39 -1.30
N SER A 147 17.59 3.85 -0.09
CA SER A 147 18.91 4.02 0.53
C SER A 147 19.74 2.73 0.68
N ALA A 148 19.11 1.57 0.63
CA ALA A 148 19.75 0.25 0.67
C ALA A 148 19.79 -0.45 -0.71
N ALA A 149 19.43 0.25 -1.78
CA ALA A 149 19.54 -0.28 -3.13
C ALA A 149 21.01 -0.39 -3.56
N SER A 150 21.30 -1.34 -4.43
CA SER A 150 22.67 -1.57 -4.95
C SER A 150 23.10 -0.51 -5.98
N SER A 151 22.18 0.30 -6.48
CA SER A 151 22.41 1.35 -7.48
C SER A 151 21.92 2.68 -6.98
N ASN A 152 22.62 3.74 -7.34
CA ASN A 152 22.22 5.14 -7.08
C ASN A 152 21.56 5.79 -8.31
N SER A 153 21.38 5.04 -9.40
CA SER A 153 20.72 5.54 -10.61
C SER A 153 19.20 5.44 -10.47
N SER A 154 18.47 6.40 -11.02
CA SER A 154 17.01 6.38 -11.11
C SER A 154 16.49 5.05 -11.70
N THR A 155 15.33 4.61 -11.24
CA THR A 155 14.81 3.28 -11.53
C THR A 155 13.32 3.30 -11.88
N SER A 156 12.92 2.43 -12.82
CA SER A 156 11.52 2.10 -13.07
C SER A 156 10.99 1.00 -12.14
N ASN A 157 11.88 0.33 -11.41
CA ASN A 157 11.53 -0.81 -10.56
C ASN A 157 11.14 -0.34 -9.16
N ILE A 158 9.86 -0.50 -8.81
CA ILE A 158 9.30 -0.12 -7.51
C ILE A 158 10.04 -0.81 -6.35
N SER A 159 10.43 -2.09 -6.50
CA SER A 159 11.16 -2.82 -5.46
C SER A 159 12.54 -2.22 -5.17
N VAL A 160 13.18 -1.58 -6.16
CA VAL A 160 14.43 -0.86 -5.99
C VAL A 160 14.20 0.50 -5.33
N ALA A 161 13.13 1.20 -5.74
CA ALA A 161 12.80 2.51 -5.18
C ALA A 161 12.44 2.45 -3.69
N ILE A 162 11.73 1.41 -3.24
CA ILE A 162 11.37 1.24 -1.83
C ILE A 162 12.49 0.63 -0.97
N LYS A 163 13.59 0.16 -1.54
CA LYS A 163 14.63 -0.60 -0.83
C LYS A 163 15.40 0.25 0.17
N THR A 164 14.88 0.35 1.39
CA THR A 164 15.47 1.12 2.49
C THR A 164 16.19 0.25 3.53
N SER A 165 16.04 -1.07 3.45
CA SER A 165 16.74 -2.08 4.26
C SER A 165 16.77 -3.42 3.52
N SER A 166 17.47 -4.41 4.07
CA SER A 166 17.50 -5.77 3.51
C SER A 166 16.14 -6.50 3.58
N THR A 167 15.26 -6.06 4.50
CA THR A 167 13.94 -6.66 4.76
C THR A 167 12.78 -5.85 4.21
N THR A 168 13.04 -4.70 3.55
CA THR A 168 11.97 -3.92 2.92
C THR A 168 11.38 -4.70 1.75
N ASP A 169 10.05 -4.81 1.73
CA ASP A 169 9.26 -5.47 0.71
C ASP A 169 7.92 -4.76 0.56
N TYR A 170 6.99 -5.28 -0.24
CA TYR A 170 5.64 -4.75 -0.40
C TYR A 170 4.59 -5.86 -0.46
N LEU A 171 3.34 -5.49 -0.21
CA LEU A 171 2.14 -6.33 -0.20
C LEU A 171 1.30 -6.09 -1.45
#